data_bf31e6a66aee37a8d467bb87b818dd59
#
_entry.id   bf31e6a66aee37a8d467bb87b818dd59
#
_cell.length_a   1.000
_cell.length_b   1.000
_cell.length_c   1.000
_cell.angle_alpha   90.00
_cell.angle_beta   90.00
_cell.angle_gamma   90.00
#
_symmetry.space_group_name_H-M   'P 1'
#
loop_
_entity.id
_entity.type
_entity.pdbx_description
1 polymer ?
#
loop_
_entity_poly.entity_id
_entity_poly.type
_entity_poly.pdbx_seq_one_letter_code
_entity_poly.pdbx_strand_id
1 'polypeptide(L)'
;MNLPNGIRKKRSFLEIKENKNWITWNPYHSKLSAYILAKGAYWPFTKKSIVLYLGAAEGTTIRFLSNICSDGRIIGVDISPTSMAELLLLAEEKKNIIPFLGDAQLPKYYQPHVNSPEIIYQDIAQGNQLDIFIRNYTYFKPKCGFLMLKSKSIKGNDNEIIAQYKEKLKSNFKIVECINISKWAKGHRAYYVQ
;
A
#
# COMPACT_ATOMS: atom_id res chain seq x y z
N MET A 1 -9.66 -8.09 14.05
CA MET A 1 -10.39 -6.95 13.45
C MET A 1 -11.70 -7.44 12.85
N ASN A 2 -12.81 -6.75 13.07
CA ASN A 2 -13.99 -6.93 12.24
C ASN A 2 -13.65 -6.43 10.82
N LEU A 3 -14.19 -7.10 9.80
CA LEU A 3 -13.95 -6.67 8.42
C LEU A 3 -14.47 -5.24 8.22
N PRO A 4 -13.73 -4.39 7.50
CA PRO A 4 -14.19 -3.03 7.20
C PRO A 4 -15.52 -3.04 6.43
N ASN A 5 -16.32 -1.98 6.58
CA ASN A 5 -17.58 -1.83 5.86
C ASN A 5 -17.38 -1.98 4.35
N GLY A 6 -18.27 -2.74 3.69
CA GLY A 6 -18.19 -3.00 2.27
C GLY A 6 -17.20 -4.11 1.88
N ILE A 7 -16.61 -4.79 2.85
CA ILE A 7 -15.73 -5.95 2.63
C ILE A 7 -16.35 -7.16 3.32
N ARG A 8 -16.38 -8.29 2.64
CA ARG A 8 -16.80 -9.58 3.21
C ARG A 8 -15.82 -10.68 2.85
N LYS A 9 -15.78 -11.72 3.68
CA LYS A 9 -15.01 -12.94 3.38
C LYS A 9 -15.92 -13.93 2.65
N LYS A 10 -15.40 -14.47 1.54
CA LYS A 10 -16.02 -15.56 0.80
C LYS A 10 -15.01 -16.67 0.58
N ARG A 11 -15.16 -17.78 1.30
CA ARG A 11 -14.19 -18.89 1.33
C ARG A 11 -12.80 -18.39 1.75
N SER A 12 -11.80 -18.52 0.87
CA SER A 12 -10.41 -18.10 1.10
C SER A 12 -10.06 -16.72 0.55
N PHE A 13 -11.03 -15.98 0.01
CA PHE A 13 -10.87 -14.65 -0.58
C PHE A 13 -11.66 -13.60 0.18
N LEU A 14 -11.33 -12.34 -0.11
CA LEU A 14 -12.19 -11.21 0.23
C LEU A 14 -13.02 -10.82 -1.01
N GLU A 15 -14.16 -10.23 -0.77
CA GLU A 15 -14.92 -9.51 -1.76
C GLU A 15 -15.18 -8.10 -1.26
N ILE A 16 -15.12 -7.14 -2.16
CA ILE A 16 -15.47 -5.74 -1.89
C ILE A 16 -16.70 -5.35 -2.70
N LYS A 17 -17.54 -4.53 -2.10
CA LYS A 17 -18.73 -4.00 -2.78
C LYS A 17 -18.29 -2.87 -3.73
N GLU A 18 -18.63 -3.04 -5.00
CA GLU A 18 -18.45 -2.02 -6.03
C GLU A 18 -19.81 -1.80 -6.71
N ASN A 19 -20.38 -0.61 -6.50
CA ASN A 19 -21.76 -0.33 -6.89
C ASN A 19 -22.74 -1.37 -6.30
N LYS A 20 -23.46 -2.14 -7.16
CA LYS A 20 -24.38 -3.22 -6.74
C LYS A 20 -23.72 -4.60 -6.68
N ASN A 21 -22.48 -4.74 -7.16
CA ASN A 21 -21.78 -6.01 -7.32
C ASN A 21 -20.75 -6.27 -6.22
N TRP A 22 -20.42 -7.54 -6.00
CA TRP A 22 -19.31 -7.97 -5.17
C TRP A 22 -18.16 -8.41 -6.05
N ILE A 23 -17.01 -7.74 -5.93
CA ILE A 23 -15.81 -8.02 -6.72
C ILE A 23 -14.81 -8.78 -5.85
N THR A 24 -14.26 -9.86 -6.38
CA THR A 24 -13.24 -10.66 -5.69
C THR A 24 -11.95 -9.87 -5.49
N TRP A 25 -11.52 -9.76 -4.23
CA TRP A 25 -10.26 -9.15 -3.85
C TRP A 25 -9.23 -10.24 -3.51
N ASN A 26 -8.47 -10.63 -4.52
CA ASN A 26 -7.56 -11.77 -4.45
C ASN A 26 -6.30 -11.44 -3.64
N PRO A 27 -5.99 -12.16 -2.54
CA PRO A 27 -4.82 -11.91 -1.69
C PRO A 27 -3.49 -12.26 -2.37
N TYR A 28 -3.50 -13.06 -3.43
CA TYR A 28 -2.29 -13.36 -4.21
C TYR A 28 -1.89 -12.22 -5.15
N HIS A 29 -2.82 -11.31 -5.45
CA HIS A 29 -2.59 -10.13 -6.28
C HIS A 29 -2.64 -8.81 -5.50
N SER A 30 -3.01 -8.84 -4.22
CA SER A 30 -3.08 -7.65 -3.36
C SER A 30 -2.58 -7.95 -1.96
N LYS A 31 -1.45 -7.38 -1.59
CA LYS A 31 -0.85 -7.55 -0.26
C LYS A 31 -1.71 -6.96 0.85
N LEU A 32 -2.52 -5.95 0.55
CA LEU A 32 -3.49 -5.41 1.51
C LEU A 32 -4.62 -6.40 1.79
N SER A 33 -5.11 -7.13 0.79
CA SER A 33 -6.05 -8.24 0.99
C SER A 33 -5.42 -9.37 1.82
N ALA A 34 -4.15 -9.70 1.52
CA ALA A 34 -3.39 -10.69 2.30
C ALA A 34 -3.24 -10.27 3.78
N TYR A 35 -2.96 -8.98 4.04
CA TYR A 35 -2.88 -8.42 5.39
C TYR A 35 -4.20 -8.59 6.15
N ILE A 36 -5.34 -8.28 5.55
CA ILE A 36 -6.67 -8.45 6.17
C ILE A 36 -6.92 -9.94 6.48
N LEU A 37 -6.63 -10.84 5.54
CA LEU A 37 -6.81 -12.29 5.74
C LEU A 37 -5.83 -12.88 6.77
N ALA A 38 -4.66 -12.27 6.94
CA ALA A 38 -3.72 -12.60 8.00
C ALA A 38 -4.13 -12.03 9.37
N LYS A 39 -5.34 -11.47 9.49
CA LYS A 39 -5.93 -10.89 10.69
C LYS A 39 -5.20 -9.64 11.20
N GLY A 40 -4.68 -8.83 10.28
CA GLY A 40 -4.14 -7.50 10.63
C GLY A 40 -5.18 -6.69 11.41
N ALA A 41 -4.75 -6.04 12.50
CA ALA A 41 -5.64 -5.39 13.45
C ALA A 41 -5.95 -3.92 13.10
N TYR A 42 -5.09 -3.29 12.29
CA TYR A 42 -5.17 -1.86 12.02
C TYR A 42 -5.71 -1.56 10.63
N TRP A 43 -6.70 -0.68 10.58
CA TRP A 43 -7.37 -0.27 9.36
C TRP A 43 -7.65 1.24 9.39
N PRO A 44 -6.73 2.08 8.89
CA PRO A 44 -6.89 3.54 8.94
C PRO A 44 -7.72 4.12 7.80
N PHE A 45 -8.04 3.32 6.77
CA PHE A 45 -8.71 3.81 5.58
C PHE A 45 -10.18 4.11 5.85
N THR A 46 -10.59 5.32 5.51
CA THR A 46 -11.97 5.84 5.58
C THR A 46 -12.39 6.33 4.20
N LYS A 47 -13.67 6.64 4.04
CA LYS A 47 -14.18 7.20 2.78
C LYS A 47 -13.45 8.48 2.35
N LYS A 48 -13.02 9.31 3.31
CA LYS A 48 -12.39 10.62 3.07
C LYS A 48 -10.86 10.60 3.06
N SER A 49 -10.24 9.43 3.25
CA SER A 49 -8.78 9.34 3.36
C SER A 49 -8.06 9.79 2.09
N ILE A 50 -6.99 10.55 2.29
CA ILE A 50 -6.01 10.91 1.26
C ILE A 50 -4.83 9.97 1.40
N VAL A 51 -4.60 9.14 0.39
CA VAL A 51 -3.58 8.09 0.40
C VAL A 51 -2.50 8.38 -0.63
N LEU A 52 -1.25 8.39 -0.21
CA LEU A 52 -0.10 8.32 -1.11
C LEU A 52 0.29 6.86 -1.29
N TYR A 53 0.11 6.33 -2.48
CA TYR A 53 0.42 4.95 -2.83
C TYR A 53 1.71 4.90 -3.67
N LEU A 54 2.78 4.36 -3.09
CA LEU A 54 4.07 4.22 -3.73
C LEU A 54 4.25 2.79 -4.27
N GLY A 55 4.55 2.68 -5.56
CA GLY A 55 4.57 1.42 -6.29
C GLY A 55 3.16 0.97 -6.66
N ALA A 56 2.40 1.84 -7.31
CA ALA A 56 0.99 1.60 -7.64
C ALA A 56 0.81 0.51 -8.71
N ALA A 57 1.85 0.24 -9.48
CA ALA A 57 1.86 -0.72 -10.60
C ALA A 57 0.63 -0.52 -11.53
N GLU A 58 0.07 -1.61 -12.04
CA GLU A 58 -1.12 -1.61 -12.90
C GLU A 58 -2.45 -1.31 -12.18
N GLY A 59 -2.41 -1.01 -10.88
CA GLY A 59 -3.59 -0.56 -10.16
C GLY A 59 -4.40 -1.63 -9.44
N THR A 60 -3.92 -2.87 -9.34
CA THR A 60 -4.68 -3.97 -8.72
C THR A 60 -5.14 -3.67 -7.28
N THR A 61 -4.26 -3.18 -6.41
CA THR A 61 -4.66 -2.82 -5.03
C THR A 61 -5.34 -1.46 -4.97
N ILE A 62 -4.89 -0.50 -5.75
CA ILE A 62 -5.41 0.88 -5.75
C ILE A 62 -6.87 0.94 -6.18
N ARG A 63 -7.32 0.05 -7.09
CA ARG A 63 -8.74 -0.11 -7.47
C ARG A 63 -9.62 -0.36 -6.24
N PHE A 64 -9.19 -1.26 -5.36
CA PHE A 64 -9.97 -1.58 -4.16
C PHE A 64 -9.91 -0.45 -3.12
N LEU A 65 -8.76 0.20 -2.96
CA LEU A 65 -8.64 1.37 -2.11
C LEU A 65 -9.51 2.52 -2.60
N SER A 66 -9.67 2.71 -3.91
CA SER A 66 -10.54 3.76 -4.46
C SER A 66 -12.02 3.56 -4.09
N ASN A 67 -12.49 2.32 -4.01
CA ASN A 67 -13.85 2.03 -3.55
C ASN A 67 -14.02 2.31 -2.04
N ILE A 68 -12.96 2.10 -1.24
CA ILE A 68 -12.96 2.35 0.20
C ILE A 68 -12.88 3.85 0.48
N CYS A 69 -11.97 4.55 -0.21
CA CYS A 69 -11.74 5.98 -0.06
C CYS A 69 -12.58 6.80 -1.06
N SER A 70 -13.87 6.48 -1.20
CA SER A 70 -14.76 6.98 -2.26
C SER A 70 -14.87 8.51 -2.32
N ASP A 71 -14.76 9.18 -1.19
CA ASP A 71 -14.88 10.63 -1.03
C ASP A 71 -13.49 11.28 -0.77
N GLY A 72 -12.43 10.47 -0.81
CA GLY A 72 -11.04 10.84 -0.64
C GLY A 72 -10.29 10.90 -1.96
N ARG A 73 -8.96 10.71 -1.88
CA ARG A 73 -8.07 10.67 -3.06
C ARG A 73 -6.96 9.65 -2.85
N ILE A 74 -6.53 9.02 -3.94
CA ILE A 74 -5.39 8.12 -3.93
C ILE A 74 -4.41 8.56 -5.02
N ILE A 75 -3.25 9.02 -4.60
CA ILE A 75 -2.18 9.41 -5.51
C ILE A 75 -1.29 8.19 -5.70
N GLY A 76 -1.34 7.61 -6.89
CA GLY A 76 -0.57 6.43 -7.26
C GLY A 76 0.72 6.80 -7.98
N VAL A 77 1.86 6.61 -7.32
CA VAL A 77 3.18 6.88 -7.90
C VAL A 77 3.81 5.58 -8.38
N ASP A 78 4.22 5.53 -9.63
CA ASP A 78 5.00 4.42 -10.20
C ASP A 78 6.03 4.93 -11.20
N ILE A 79 7.17 4.24 -11.29
CA ILE A 79 8.26 4.58 -12.20
C ILE A 79 8.10 3.94 -13.58
N SER A 80 7.25 2.91 -13.70
CA SER A 80 7.06 2.14 -14.92
C SER A 80 6.03 2.82 -15.86
N PRO A 81 6.43 3.26 -17.06
CA PRO A 81 5.49 3.81 -18.04
C PRO A 81 4.41 2.80 -18.45
N THR A 82 4.77 1.52 -18.57
CA THR A 82 3.81 0.45 -18.93
C THR A 82 2.73 0.29 -17.87
N SER A 83 3.13 0.16 -16.60
CA SER A 83 2.17 0.06 -15.49
C SER A 83 1.32 1.34 -15.36
N MET A 84 1.93 2.50 -15.61
CA MET A 84 1.24 3.78 -15.55
C MET A 84 0.16 3.91 -16.62
N ALA A 85 0.37 3.36 -17.83
CA ALA A 85 -0.65 3.35 -18.87
C ALA A 85 -1.93 2.61 -18.43
N GLU A 86 -1.79 1.46 -17.75
CA GLU A 86 -2.92 0.71 -17.19
C GLU A 86 -3.58 1.46 -16.02
N LEU A 87 -2.77 2.09 -15.16
CA LEU A 87 -3.30 2.90 -14.06
C LEU A 87 -4.06 4.14 -14.55
N LEU A 88 -3.66 4.74 -15.66
CA LEU A 88 -4.39 5.84 -16.31
C LEU A 88 -5.77 5.40 -16.78
N LEU A 89 -5.88 4.23 -17.44
CA LEU A 89 -7.18 3.67 -17.83
C LEU A 89 -8.08 3.43 -16.61
N LEU A 90 -7.52 2.92 -15.51
CA LEU A 90 -8.27 2.76 -14.27
C LEU A 90 -8.73 4.11 -13.70
N ALA A 91 -7.93 5.16 -13.80
CA ALA A 91 -8.28 6.49 -13.31
C ALA A 91 -9.39 7.17 -14.15
N GLU A 92 -9.57 6.76 -15.40
CA GLU A 92 -10.73 7.17 -16.21
C GLU A 92 -12.05 6.63 -15.62
N GLU A 93 -12.03 5.43 -15.04
CA GLU A 93 -13.18 4.83 -14.35
C GLU A 93 -13.32 5.35 -12.91
N LYS A 94 -12.20 5.53 -12.20
CA LYS A 94 -12.10 5.85 -10.77
C LYS A 94 -11.55 7.26 -10.57
N LYS A 95 -12.42 8.25 -10.58
CA LYS A 95 -12.05 9.69 -10.58
C LYS A 95 -11.32 10.18 -9.32
N ASN A 96 -11.27 9.37 -8.28
CA ASN A 96 -10.50 9.63 -7.06
C ASN A 96 -9.08 9.05 -7.09
N ILE A 97 -8.66 8.41 -8.18
CA ILE A 97 -7.28 7.99 -8.43
C ILE A 97 -6.56 9.07 -9.23
N ILE A 98 -5.39 9.48 -8.76
CA ILE A 98 -4.49 10.44 -9.42
C ILE A 98 -3.19 9.70 -9.76
N PRO A 99 -3.00 9.27 -11.02
CA PRO A 99 -1.76 8.64 -11.45
C PRO A 99 -0.62 9.64 -11.54
N PHE A 100 0.57 9.24 -11.13
CA PHE A 100 1.79 10.04 -11.28
C PHE A 100 2.95 9.14 -11.74
N LEU A 101 3.43 9.35 -12.97
CA LEU A 101 4.64 8.69 -13.46
C LEU A 101 5.87 9.38 -12.87
N GLY A 102 6.59 8.70 -12.00
CA GLY A 102 7.77 9.26 -11.37
C GLY A 102 8.47 8.34 -10.39
N ASP A 103 9.68 8.75 -10.00
CA ASP A 103 10.48 8.03 -9.03
C ASP A 103 10.06 8.36 -7.59
N ALA A 104 9.62 7.33 -6.85
CA ALA A 104 9.24 7.45 -5.45
C ALA A 104 10.40 7.88 -4.53
N GLN A 105 11.65 7.83 -5.01
CA GLN A 105 12.81 8.39 -4.29
C GLN A 105 12.82 9.92 -4.25
N LEU A 106 12.04 10.58 -5.09
CA LEU A 106 12.08 12.03 -5.33
C LEU A 106 10.75 12.71 -4.94
N PRO A 107 10.34 12.72 -3.66
CA PRO A 107 9.03 13.20 -3.21
C PRO A 107 8.71 14.63 -3.61
N LYS A 108 9.70 15.49 -3.77
CA LYS A 108 9.51 16.88 -4.16
C LYS A 108 8.88 17.04 -5.55
N TYR A 109 9.05 16.07 -6.46
CA TYR A 109 8.52 16.18 -7.82
C TYR A 109 7.01 15.92 -7.90
N TYR A 110 6.47 15.09 -7.01
CA TYR A 110 5.03 14.82 -6.95
C TYR A 110 4.32 15.51 -5.78
N GLN A 111 5.06 16.19 -4.92
CA GLN A 111 4.50 16.95 -3.80
C GLN A 111 3.36 17.91 -4.22
N PRO A 112 3.43 18.64 -5.36
CA PRO A 112 2.34 19.53 -5.76
C PRO A 112 1.01 18.80 -6.00
N HIS A 113 1.04 17.50 -6.29
CA HIS A 113 -0.13 16.66 -6.55
C HIS A 113 -0.65 15.92 -5.30
N VAL A 114 0.16 15.81 -4.26
CA VAL A 114 -0.12 14.93 -3.10
C VAL A 114 -0.93 15.61 -1.99
N ASN A 115 -0.78 16.90 -1.83
CA ASN A 115 -1.58 17.73 -0.92
C ASN A 115 -1.90 17.10 0.46
N SER A 116 -0.89 16.89 1.31
CA SER A 116 -0.97 16.39 2.69
C SER A 116 -1.65 15.00 2.83
N PRO A 117 -1.00 13.93 2.43
CA PRO A 117 -1.56 12.60 2.56
C PRO A 117 -1.69 12.21 4.04
N GLU A 118 -2.80 11.59 4.41
CA GLU A 118 -3.01 11.08 5.76
C GLU A 118 -2.35 9.71 5.97
N ILE A 119 -2.23 8.96 4.87
CA ILE A 119 -1.74 7.59 4.88
C ILE A 119 -0.72 7.42 3.75
N ILE A 120 0.43 6.81 4.05
CA ILE A 120 1.33 6.28 3.03
C ILE A 120 1.15 4.77 2.96
N TYR A 121 0.92 4.26 1.76
CA TYR A 121 0.95 2.83 1.46
C TYR A 121 2.06 2.56 0.47
N GLN A 122 3.03 1.70 0.81
CA GLN A 122 4.14 1.37 -0.09
C GLN A 122 4.19 -0.13 -0.39
N ASP A 123 4.27 -0.45 -1.68
CA ASP A 123 4.48 -1.79 -2.22
C ASP A 123 5.55 -1.78 -3.33
N ILE A 124 6.76 -1.36 -2.98
CA ILE A 124 7.93 -1.27 -3.87
C ILE A 124 8.86 -2.45 -3.61
N ALA A 125 9.22 -3.20 -4.66
CA ALA A 125 10.09 -4.36 -4.57
C ALA A 125 11.54 -4.04 -4.98
N GLN A 126 12.18 -3.07 -4.31
CA GLN A 126 13.57 -2.66 -4.55
C GLN A 126 14.43 -2.85 -3.31
N GLY A 127 15.75 -2.93 -3.50
CA GLY A 127 16.70 -3.09 -2.39
C GLY A 127 16.66 -1.94 -1.37
N ASN A 128 16.37 -0.73 -1.83
CA ASN A 128 16.25 0.49 -1.01
C ASN A 128 14.81 0.85 -0.61
N GLN A 129 13.88 -0.12 -0.70
CA GLN A 129 12.45 0.11 -0.41
C GLN A 129 12.18 0.77 0.95
N LEU A 130 12.99 0.45 1.97
CA LEU A 130 12.84 1.05 3.29
C LEU A 130 13.28 2.52 3.30
N ASP A 131 14.36 2.87 2.60
CA ASP A 131 14.82 4.26 2.51
C ASP A 131 13.81 5.14 1.76
N ILE A 132 13.17 4.58 0.73
CA ILE A 132 12.08 5.24 0.01
C ILE A 132 10.92 5.52 0.98
N PHE A 133 10.53 4.52 1.77
CA PHE A 133 9.44 4.67 2.74
C PHE A 133 9.75 5.74 3.80
N ILE A 134 10.93 5.67 4.44
CA ILE A 134 11.36 6.63 5.45
C ILE A 134 11.38 8.05 4.88
N ARG A 135 11.97 8.23 3.69
CA ARG A 135 12.06 9.53 3.02
C ARG A 135 10.69 10.15 2.77
N ASN A 136 9.76 9.37 2.21
CA ASN A 136 8.41 9.83 1.96
C ASN A 136 7.64 10.14 3.25
N TYR A 137 7.76 9.26 4.23
CA TYR A 137 7.10 9.47 5.52
C TYR A 137 7.60 10.73 6.23
N THR A 138 8.92 10.95 6.24
CA THR A 138 9.53 12.17 6.81
C THR A 138 9.13 13.43 6.03
N TYR A 139 9.04 13.32 4.69
CA TYR A 139 8.71 14.46 3.82
C TYR A 139 7.24 14.89 3.97
N PHE A 140 6.31 13.96 3.90
CA PHE A 140 4.87 14.23 3.92
C PHE A 140 4.23 14.25 5.31
N LYS A 141 4.88 13.65 6.30
CA LYS A 141 4.42 13.56 7.70
C LYS A 141 2.98 13.04 7.83
N PRO A 142 2.65 11.88 7.25
CA PRO A 142 1.30 11.31 7.36
C PRO A 142 0.99 10.88 8.79
N LYS A 143 -0.26 10.57 9.08
CA LYS A 143 -0.70 10.04 10.39
C LYS A 143 -0.22 8.61 10.63
N CYS A 144 -0.08 7.83 9.55
CA CYS A 144 0.36 6.43 9.59
C CYS A 144 0.84 5.95 8.24
N GLY A 145 1.48 4.77 8.23
CA GLY A 145 1.95 4.15 7.01
C GLY A 145 1.87 2.62 7.02
N PHE A 146 1.64 2.07 5.83
CA PHE A 146 1.82 0.66 5.53
C PHE A 146 3.04 0.46 4.64
N LEU A 147 3.96 -0.40 5.07
CA LEU A 147 5.06 -0.89 4.26
C LEU A 147 4.90 -2.38 3.99
N MET A 148 4.71 -2.75 2.74
CA MET A 148 4.71 -4.13 2.26
C MET A 148 6.14 -4.53 1.93
N LEU A 149 6.90 -4.91 2.96
CA LEU A 149 8.32 -5.24 2.84
C LEU A 149 8.50 -6.58 2.13
N LYS A 150 9.32 -6.59 1.06
CA LYS A 150 9.76 -7.79 0.34
C LYS A 150 11.22 -8.11 0.70
N SER A 151 11.48 -9.09 1.58
CA SER A 151 12.84 -9.48 1.98
C SER A 151 13.68 -9.98 0.80
N LYS A 152 13.08 -10.75 -0.11
CA LYS A 152 13.76 -11.31 -1.30
C LYS A 152 14.25 -10.29 -2.35
N SER A 153 13.89 -9.02 -2.20
CA SER A 153 14.43 -7.96 -3.06
C SER A 153 15.83 -7.50 -2.63
N ILE A 154 16.34 -8.05 -1.54
CA ILE A 154 17.60 -7.70 -0.91
C ILE A 154 18.49 -8.94 -0.90
N LYS A 155 19.79 -8.77 -1.22
CA LYS A 155 20.77 -9.86 -1.13
C LYS A 155 21.08 -10.15 0.35
N GLY A 156 20.98 -11.42 0.77
CA GLY A 156 21.31 -11.85 2.12
C GLY A 156 20.33 -12.88 2.68
N ASN A 157 20.49 -13.20 3.97
CA ASN A 157 19.58 -14.11 4.68
C ASN A 157 18.28 -13.36 5.05
N ASP A 158 17.12 -13.92 4.68
CA ASP A 158 15.81 -13.32 4.91
C ASP A 158 15.60 -12.89 6.39
N ASN A 159 16.06 -13.68 7.35
CA ASN A 159 15.88 -13.38 8.79
C ASN A 159 16.74 -12.20 9.25
N GLU A 160 17.98 -12.11 8.77
CA GLU A 160 18.90 -11.01 9.09
C GLU A 160 18.39 -9.71 8.47
N ILE A 161 17.94 -9.77 7.22
CA ILE A 161 17.33 -8.62 6.52
C ILE A 161 16.11 -8.12 7.28
N ILE A 162 15.21 -9.01 7.66
CA ILE A 162 14.02 -8.65 8.43
C ILE A 162 14.40 -8.02 9.78
N ALA A 163 15.41 -8.54 10.46
CA ALA A 163 15.89 -7.99 11.74
C ALA A 163 16.48 -6.59 11.55
N GLN A 164 17.37 -6.39 10.56
CA GLN A 164 17.95 -5.09 10.24
C GLN A 164 16.89 -4.05 9.88
N TYR A 165 15.92 -4.43 9.04
CA TYR A 165 14.83 -3.53 8.65
C TYR A 165 13.92 -3.18 9.83
N LYS A 166 13.66 -4.16 10.71
CA LYS A 166 12.88 -3.91 11.92
C LYS A 166 13.56 -2.90 12.83
N GLU A 167 14.87 -3.01 13.04
CA GLU A 167 15.63 -2.06 13.86
C GLU A 167 15.66 -0.67 13.19
N LYS A 168 15.89 -0.60 11.89
CA LYS A 168 15.85 0.67 11.15
C LYS A 168 14.46 1.31 11.14
N LEU A 169 13.38 0.51 11.08
CA LEU A 169 12.02 1.02 11.25
C LEU A 169 11.78 1.55 12.66
N LYS A 170 12.21 0.82 13.70
CA LYS A 170 12.05 1.26 15.10
C LYS A 170 12.77 2.57 15.40
N SER A 171 13.93 2.81 14.80
CA SER A 171 14.66 4.07 15.00
C SER A 171 13.99 5.29 14.35
N ASN A 172 13.06 5.08 13.42
CA ASN A 172 12.36 6.15 12.71
C ASN A 172 10.87 6.26 13.07
N PHE A 173 10.24 5.14 13.49
CA PHE A 173 8.79 5.06 13.68
C PHE A 173 8.40 4.18 14.87
N LYS A 174 7.21 4.44 15.41
CA LYS A 174 6.55 3.48 16.28
C LYS A 174 5.96 2.37 15.39
N ILE A 175 6.59 1.17 15.42
CA ILE A 175 6.00 -0.02 14.80
C ILE A 175 4.83 -0.46 15.66
N VAL A 176 3.63 -0.33 15.14
CA VAL A 176 2.40 -0.72 15.83
C VAL A 176 2.08 -2.18 15.57
N GLU A 177 2.33 -2.64 14.33
CA GLU A 177 2.09 -4.03 13.94
C GLU A 177 3.05 -4.51 12.85
N CYS A 178 3.38 -5.81 12.89
CA CYS A 178 4.12 -6.52 11.86
C CYS A 178 3.48 -7.88 11.61
N ILE A 179 2.93 -8.09 10.42
CA ILE A 179 2.23 -9.32 10.03
C ILE A 179 2.98 -10.05 8.93
N ASN A 180 3.17 -11.36 9.11
CA ASN A 180 3.70 -12.22 8.06
C ASN A 180 2.59 -12.57 7.07
N ILE A 181 2.74 -12.13 5.81
CA ILE A 181 1.80 -12.40 4.72
C ILE A 181 2.36 -13.37 3.67
N SER A 182 3.46 -14.08 4.00
CA SER A 182 4.17 -14.99 3.07
C SER A 182 3.32 -16.15 2.56
N LYS A 183 2.21 -16.46 3.22
CA LYS A 183 1.22 -17.44 2.74
C LYS A 183 0.69 -17.06 1.35
N TRP A 184 0.50 -15.77 1.08
CA TRP A 184 -0.07 -15.25 -0.17
C TRP A 184 0.97 -14.52 -1.02
N ALA A 185 1.93 -13.85 -0.36
CA ALA A 185 2.98 -13.08 -0.99
C ALA A 185 4.34 -13.53 -0.44
N LYS A 186 4.97 -14.52 -1.10
CA LYS A 186 6.21 -15.17 -0.64
C LYS A 186 7.31 -14.16 -0.30
N GLY A 187 7.84 -14.23 0.94
CA GLY A 187 8.88 -13.35 1.45
C GLY A 187 8.41 -11.93 1.79
N HIS A 188 7.10 -11.73 2.02
CA HIS A 188 6.57 -10.43 2.40
C HIS A 188 6.11 -10.37 3.85
N ARG A 189 6.32 -9.18 4.44
CA ARG A 189 5.74 -8.77 5.72
C ARG A 189 5.05 -7.42 5.55
N ALA A 190 3.91 -7.26 6.19
CA ALA A 190 3.20 -5.99 6.27
C ALA A 190 3.54 -5.31 7.60
N TYR A 191 4.08 -4.11 7.55
CA TYR A 191 4.31 -3.24 8.71
C TYR A 191 3.29 -2.12 8.72
N TYR A 192 2.67 -1.90 9.87
CA TYR A 192 1.90 -0.70 10.15
C TYR A 192 2.66 0.15 11.16
N VAL A 193 2.88 1.43 10.83
CA VAL A 193 3.70 2.37 11.62
C VAL A 193 2.97 3.69 11.85
N GLN A 194 3.37 4.36 12.96
CA GLN A 194 2.94 5.71 13.34
C GLN A 194 4.13 6.53 13.78
#